data_9859a52029d7776323e071e0e7af637c
#
_entry.id   9859a52029d7776323e071e0e7af637c
#
_cell.length_a   1.000
_cell.length_b   1.000
_cell.length_c   1.000
_cell.angle_alpha   90.00
_cell.angle_beta   90.00
_cell.angle_gamma   90.00
#
_symmetry.space_group_name_H-M   'P 1'
#
loop_
_entity.id
_entity.type
_entity.pdbx_description
1 polymer ?
#
loop_
_entity_poly.entity_id
_entity_poly.type
_entity_poly.pdbx_seq_one_letter_code
_entity_poly.pdbx_strand_id
1 'polypeptide(L)'
;MTKFKYLKIKNSQKIRYLSTNYRNKLYVVFLHGFMSDVEGEKPKTFLSFCKKNKIGFLAVEYSGHGKSSGEFTKGNISKWTDDTKLVIKKVVKKNDFILVGSSMGSWISINQFKFFSKQIKGFIGIGSAPEFLEKVMWKKFSKKMKRETIKKGVYNLKHGEYEYPITFQLIKDGRKNRVLHKSINLKIPVTLFHGKKDDTVPVVYSRKLLKIFKFAQKKIIVIKNGDHSLFERQFKFKILKELKNIVNHYKNSN
;
A
#
# COMPACT_ATOMS: atom_id res chain seq x y z
N MET A 1 -17.14 -17.48 -8.22
CA MET A 1 -16.83 -16.17 -7.62
C MET A 1 -15.57 -16.28 -6.76
N THR A 2 -14.68 -15.28 -6.76
CA THR A 2 -13.52 -15.28 -5.86
C THR A 2 -14.01 -14.93 -4.45
N LYS A 3 -13.83 -15.87 -3.49
CA LYS A 3 -14.28 -15.68 -2.10
C LYS A 3 -13.18 -15.02 -1.26
N PHE A 4 -13.56 -14.17 -0.32
CA PHE A 4 -12.68 -13.69 0.74
C PHE A 4 -12.25 -14.84 1.64
N LYS A 5 -11.02 -14.80 2.09
CA LYS A 5 -10.40 -15.79 2.97
C LYS A 5 -9.88 -15.11 4.22
N TYR A 6 -9.64 -15.90 5.25
CA TYR A 6 -9.12 -15.44 6.53
C TYR A 6 -7.88 -16.24 6.93
N LEU A 7 -6.83 -15.55 7.29
CA LEU A 7 -5.66 -16.12 7.95
C LEU A 7 -5.85 -15.96 9.47
N LYS A 8 -5.97 -17.08 10.18
CA LYS A 8 -5.95 -17.07 11.65
C LYS A 8 -4.53 -16.70 12.13
N ILE A 9 -4.44 -15.78 13.06
CA ILE A 9 -3.21 -15.37 13.74
C ILE A 9 -3.37 -15.60 15.25
N LYS A 10 -2.40 -15.19 16.08
CA LYS A 10 -2.45 -15.39 17.54
C LYS A 10 -3.75 -14.79 18.15
N ASN A 11 -4.20 -15.36 19.26
CA ASN A 11 -5.38 -14.93 20.03
C ASN A 11 -6.68 -14.89 19.22
N SER A 12 -6.91 -15.88 18.36
CA SER A 12 -8.13 -16.03 17.54
C SER A 12 -8.40 -14.86 16.58
N GLN A 13 -7.48 -13.93 16.42
CA GLN A 13 -7.58 -12.84 15.45
C GLN A 13 -7.46 -13.38 14.01
N LYS A 14 -8.11 -12.71 13.07
CA LYS A 14 -8.16 -13.12 11.66
C LYS A 14 -7.83 -11.93 10.76
N ILE A 15 -6.93 -12.13 9.83
CA ILE A 15 -6.64 -11.17 8.75
C ILE A 15 -7.38 -11.60 7.50
N ARG A 16 -8.28 -10.76 7.01
CA ARG A 16 -9.01 -11.00 5.76
C ARG A 16 -8.13 -10.71 4.55
N TYR A 17 -8.28 -11.49 3.53
CA TYR A 17 -7.61 -11.27 2.26
C TYR A 17 -8.41 -11.80 1.08
N LEU A 18 -8.14 -11.28 -0.10
CA LEU A 18 -8.68 -11.74 -1.36
C LEU A 18 -7.55 -12.33 -2.19
N SER A 19 -7.68 -13.56 -2.66
CA SER A 19 -6.62 -14.17 -3.47
C SER A 19 -7.14 -15.07 -4.56
N THR A 20 -6.42 -15.09 -5.69
CA THR A 20 -6.49 -16.12 -6.71
C THR A 20 -5.11 -16.74 -6.90
N ASN A 21 -5.11 -17.98 -7.33
CA ASN A 21 -3.89 -18.69 -7.68
C ASN A 21 -4.03 -19.27 -9.08
N TYR A 22 -2.94 -19.22 -9.82
CA TYR A 22 -2.79 -19.87 -11.11
C TYR A 22 -1.46 -20.63 -11.12
N ARG A 23 -1.25 -21.54 -12.06
CA ARG A 23 0.03 -22.29 -12.19
C ARG A 23 1.25 -21.38 -12.47
N ASN A 24 1.01 -20.11 -12.81
CA ASN A 24 2.06 -19.12 -13.02
C ASN A 24 2.71 -18.74 -11.67
N LYS A 25 4.05 -18.65 -11.66
CA LYS A 25 4.85 -18.30 -10.46
C LYS A 25 4.82 -16.82 -10.07
N LEU A 26 4.11 -15.97 -10.81
CA LEU A 26 4.01 -14.52 -10.55
C LEU A 26 2.69 -14.14 -9.88
N TYR A 27 2.77 -13.28 -8.88
CA TYR A 27 1.61 -12.65 -8.21
C TYR A 27 1.61 -11.13 -8.38
N VAL A 28 0.43 -10.52 -8.28
CA VAL A 28 0.28 -9.12 -7.93
C VAL A 28 -0.23 -9.04 -6.49
N VAL A 29 0.49 -8.33 -5.63
CA VAL A 29 0.13 -8.09 -4.24
C VAL A 29 -0.34 -6.65 -4.11
N PHE A 30 -1.63 -6.44 -3.86
CA PHE A 30 -2.24 -5.13 -3.67
C PHE A 30 -2.38 -4.79 -2.19
N LEU A 31 -1.95 -3.56 -1.84
CA LEU A 31 -2.01 -3.01 -0.49
C LEU A 31 -2.79 -1.70 -0.50
N HIS A 32 -3.89 -1.66 0.27
CA HIS A 32 -4.81 -0.53 0.30
C HIS A 32 -4.30 0.66 1.15
N GLY A 33 -5.01 1.79 1.08
CA GLY A 33 -4.71 3.01 1.82
C GLY A 33 -5.20 3.00 3.27
N PHE A 34 -4.95 4.11 3.96
CA PHE A 34 -5.39 4.37 5.33
C PHE A 34 -6.91 4.37 5.42
N MET A 35 -7.47 3.67 6.41
CA MET A 35 -8.92 3.51 6.62
C MET A 35 -9.71 3.01 5.39
N SER A 36 -9.06 2.23 4.54
CA SER A 36 -9.67 1.59 3.37
C SER A 36 -9.77 0.07 3.60
N ASP A 37 -10.22 -0.66 2.58
CA ASP A 37 -10.42 -2.11 2.64
C ASP A 37 -10.09 -2.79 1.30
N VAL A 38 -10.46 -4.07 1.16
CA VAL A 38 -10.28 -4.87 -0.05
C VAL A 38 -11.56 -5.10 -0.85
N GLU A 39 -12.66 -4.44 -0.50
CA GLU A 39 -13.94 -4.52 -1.22
C GLU A 39 -14.12 -3.43 -2.29
N GLY A 40 -13.28 -2.40 -2.25
CA GLY A 40 -13.34 -1.26 -3.15
C GLY A 40 -13.04 -1.59 -4.62
N GLU A 41 -13.09 -0.58 -5.45
CA GLU A 41 -12.91 -0.72 -6.91
C GLU A 41 -11.48 -1.06 -7.30
N LYS A 42 -10.47 -0.52 -6.59
CA LYS A 42 -9.06 -0.80 -6.87
C LYS A 42 -8.71 -2.29 -6.79
N PRO A 43 -8.94 -2.98 -5.66
CA PRO A 43 -8.63 -4.41 -5.59
C PRO A 43 -9.42 -5.25 -6.61
N LYS A 44 -10.68 -4.91 -6.91
CA LYS A 44 -11.49 -5.57 -7.94
C LYS A 44 -10.87 -5.42 -9.34
N THR A 45 -10.36 -4.24 -9.66
CA THR A 45 -9.71 -3.96 -10.96
C THR A 45 -8.42 -4.77 -11.12
N PHE A 46 -7.55 -4.80 -10.10
CA PHE A 46 -6.32 -5.60 -10.15
C PHE A 46 -6.60 -7.10 -10.16
N LEU A 47 -7.63 -7.55 -9.42
CA LEU A 47 -8.09 -8.93 -9.49
C LEU A 47 -8.53 -9.31 -10.92
N SER A 48 -9.35 -8.48 -11.57
CA SER A 48 -9.81 -8.69 -12.94
C SER A 48 -8.63 -8.75 -13.93
N PHE A 49 -7.67 -7.83 -13.80
CA PHE A 49 -6.43 -7.85 -14.57
C PHE A 49 -5.68 -9.18 -14.39
N CYS A 50 -5.50 -9.63 -13.15
CA CYS A 50 -4.78 -10.86 -12.85
C CYS A 50 -5.48 -12.11 -13.40
N LYS A 51 -6.81 -12.17 -13.31
CA LYS A 51 -7.61 -13.24 -13.92
C LYS A 51 -7.41 -13.30 -15.43
N LYS A 52 -7.53 -12.16 -16.13
CA LYS A 52 -7.33 -12.07 -17.57
C LYS A 52 -5.92 -12.51 -18.00
N ASN A 53 -4.90 -12.22 -17.20
CA ASN A 53 -3.52 -12.55 -17.52
C ASN A 53 -3.03 -13.88 -16.91
N LYS A 54 -3.92 -14.64 -16.24
CA LYS A 54 -3.64 -15.94 -15.58
C LYS A 54 -2.44 -15.86 -14.61
N ILE A 55 -2.35 -14.78 -13.84
CA ILE A 55 -1.33 -14.59 -12.77
C ILE A 55 -2.00 -14.53 -11.41
N GLY A 56 -1.28 -14.90 -10.36
CA GLY A 56 -1.78 -14.88 -9.00
C GLY A 56 -2.14 -13.46 -8.54
N PHE A 57 -3.11 -13.36 -7.65
CA PHE A 57 -3.52 -12.11 -7.01
C PHE A 57 -3.62 -12.28 -5.51
N LEU A 58 -3.19 -11.28 -4.79
CA LEU A 58 -3.39 -11.14 -3.35
C LEU A 58 -3.71 -9.68 -3.02
N ALA A 59 -4.82 -9.44 -2.33
CA ALA A 59 -5.08 -8.18 -1.64
C ALA A 59 -5.21 -8.46 -0.15
N VAL A 60 -4.46 -7.73 0.67
CA VAL A 60 -4.41 -7.89 2.14
C VAL A 60 -5.23 -6.78 2.78
N GLU A 61 -6.11 -7.15 3.70
CA GLU A 61 -6.83 -6.22 4.55
C GLU A 61 -6.24 -6.25 5.95
N TYR A 62 -5.59 -5.17 6.34
CA TYR A 62 -4.84 -5.11 7.61
C TYR A 62 -5.76 -5.25 8.83
N SER A 63 -5.22 -5.68 9.97
CA SER A 63 -5.95 -5.68 11.25
C SER A 63 -6.56 -4.30 11.55
N GLY A 64 -7.79 -4.30 12.09
CA GLY A 64 -8.53 -3.08 12.38
C GLY A 64 -9.08 -2.34 11.14
N HIS A 65 -9.00 -2.94 9.94
CA HIS A 65 -9.62 -2.43 8.72
C HIS A 65 -10.68 -3.40 8.20
N GLY A 66 -11.73 -2.86 7.59
CA GLY A 66 -12.80 -3.63 6.96
C GLY A 66 -13.36 -4.71 7.87
N LYS A 67 -13.22 -5.99 7.48
CA LYS A 67 -13.69 -7.16 8.23
C LYS A 67 -12.55 -7.99 8.85
N SER A 68 -11.32 -7.50 8.82
CA SER A 68 -10.22 -8.06 9.61
C SER A 68 -10.42 -7.79 11.09
N SER A 69 -9.99 -8.73 11.94
CA SER A 69 -10.09 -8.58 13.40
C SER A 69 -9.23 -7.41 13.92
N GLY A 70 -9.59 -6.94 15.11
CA GLY A 70 -8.88 -5.88 15.82
C GLY A 70 -9.55 -4.52 15.69
N GLU A 71 -9.07 -3.58 16.47
CA GLU A 71 -9.53 -2.19 16.47
C GLU A 71 -8.54 -1.33 15.70
N PHE A 72 -9.04 -0.41 14.88
CA PHE A 72 -8.20 0.50 14.11
C PHE A 72 -7.26 1.32 15.01
N THR A 73 -7.75 1.78 16.15
CA THR A 73 -6.99 2.58 17.13
C THR A 73 -5.81 1.83 17.77
N LYS A 74 -5.82 0.48 17.71
CA LYS A 74 -4.71 -0.39 18.14
C LYS A 74 -3.78 -0.76 16.98
N GLY A 75 -4.10 -0.32 15.76
CA GLY A 75 -3.30 -0.52 14.56
C GLY A 75 -2.18 0.52 14.42
N ASN A 76 -1.13 0.15 13.69
CA ASN A 76 -0.03 1.04 13.33
C ASN A 76 0.79 0.46 12.16
N ILE A 77 1.76 1.21 11.66
CA ILE A 77 2.56 0.84 10.49
C ILE A 77 3.33 -0.48 10.70
N SER A 78 3.88 -0.71 11.89
CA SER A 78 4.57 -1.96 12.24
C SER A 78 3.63 -3.15 12.16
N LYS A 79 2.46 -3.05 12.82
CA LYS A 79 1.45 -4.11 12.84
C LYS A 79 0.93 -4.43 11.44
N TRP A 80 0.56 -3.42 10.65
CA TRP A 80 0.06 -3.61 9.29
C TRP A 80 1.13 -4.16 8.32
N THR A 81 2.40 -3.81 8.57
CA THR A 81 3.54 -4.40 7.86
C THR A 81 3.67 -5.89 8.17
N ASP A 82 3.54 -6.29 9.44
CA ASP A 82 3.62 -7.69 9.87
C ASP A 82 2.42 -8.50 9.42
N ASP A 83 1.19 -7.96 9.48
CA ASP A 83 -0.01 -8.57 8.91
C ASP A 83 0.22 -8.92 7.42
N THR A 84 0.70 -7.94 6.66
CA THR A 84 1.01 -8.10 5.23
C THR A 84 2.06 -9.21 5.01
N LYS A 85 3.15 -9.18 5.77
CA LYS A 85 4.22 -10.20 5.70
C LYS A 85 3.68 -11.60 5.98
N LEU A 86 2.83 -11.78 6.99
CA LEU A 86 2.24 -13.08 7.33
C LEU A 86 1.37 -13.62 6.19
N VAL A 87 0.51 -12.76 5.61
CA VAL A 87 -0.37 -13.18 4.51
C VAL A 87 0.42 -13.46 3.24
N ILE A 88 1.42 -12.64 2.90
CA ILE A 88 2.33 -12.91 1.75
C ILE A 88 3.02 -14.28 1.93
N LYS A 89 3.63 -14.54 3.09
CA LYS A 89 4.27 -15.83 3.37
C LYS A 89 3.31 -17.01 3.20
N LYS A 90 2.06 -16.88 3.65
CA LYS A 90 1.05 -17.96 3.56
C LYS A 90 0.55 -18.19 2.16
N VAL A 91 0.29 -17.12 1.39
CA VAL A 91 -0.42 -17.18 0.10
C VAL A 91 0.54 -17.24 -1.07
N VAL A 92 1.52 -16.33 -1.12
CA VAL A 92 2.49 -16.22 -2.23
C VAL A 92 3.58 -17.28 -2.08
N LYS A 93 3.93 -17.66 -0.85
CA LYS A 93 4.96 -18.66 -0.52
C LYS A 93 6.32 -18.25 -1.12
N LYS A 94 6.88 -19.09 -2.00
CA LYS A 94 8.18 -18.89 -2.68
C LYS A 94 8.05 -18.21 -4.06
N ASN A 95 6.82 -17.90 -4.50
CA ASN A 95 6.62 -17.28 -5.81
C ASN A 95 7.06 -15.82 -5.83
N ASP A 96 7.35 -15.34 -7.02
CA ASP A 96 7.67 -13.93 -7.28
C ASP A 96 6.42 -13.06 -7.26
N PHE A 97 6.58 -11.77 -6.99
CA PHE A 97 5.43 -10.87 -7.01
C PHE A 97 5.79 -9.41 -7.33
N ILE A 98 4.79 -8.71 -7.88
CA ILE A 98 4.79 -7.27 -8.09
C ILE A 98 3.95 -6.63 -6.98
N LEU A 99 4.51 -5.65 -6.28
CA LEU A 99 3.77 -4.86 -5.30
C LEU A 99 2.99 -3.74 -5.98
N VAL A 100 1.73 -3.56 -5.57
CA VAL A 100 0.90 -2.41 -5.93
C VAL A 100 0.37 -1.78 -4.66
N GLY A 101 0.89 -0.61 -4.31
CA GLY A 101 0.50 0.10 -3.10
C GLY A 101 -0.27 1.39 -3.40
N SER A 102 -1.45 1.56 -2.78
CA SER A 102 -2.23 2.80 -2.85
C SER A 102 -2.05 3.62 -1.58
N SER A 103 -1.66 4.89 -1.69
CA SER A 103 -1.49 5.81 -0.55
C SER A 103 -0.59 5.20 0.54
N MET A 104 -1.08 5.00 1.77
CA MET A 104 -0.39 4.28 2.85
C MET A 104 0.10 2.89 2.42
N GLY A 105 -0.64 2.20 1.56
CA GLY A 105 -0.24 0.90 1.02
C GLY A 105 1.12 0.93 0.32
N SER A 106 1.52 2.07 -0.27
CA SER A 106 2.87 2.25 -0.80
C SER A 106 3.93 2.22 0.31
N TRP A 107 3.66 2.83 1.47
CA TRP A 107 4.57 2.79 2.62
C TRP A 107 4.71 1.38 3.18
N ILE A 108 3.59 0.68 3.36
CA ILE A 108 3.58 -0.74 3.78
C ILE A 108 4.34 -1.61 2.75
N SER A 109 4.19 -1.32 1.44
CA SER A 109 4.92 -2.00 0.36
C SER A 109 6.43 -1.84 0.50
N ILE A 110 6.92 -0.62 0.77
CA ILE A 110 8.36 -0.38 0.98
C ILE A 110 8.90 -1.19 2.18
N ASN A 111 8.11 -1.34 3.22
CA ASN A 111 8.52 -2.16 4.37
C ASN A 111 8.60 -3.65 4.04
N GLN A 112 7.94 -4.16 2.98
CA GLN A 112 8.06 -5.57 2.57
C GLN A 112 9.41 -5.88 1.91
N PHE A 113 10.11 -4.89 1.35
CA PHE A 113 11.41 -5.12 0.70
C PHE A 113 12.45 -5.74 1.64
N LYS A 114 12.41 -5.44 2.94
CA LYS A 114 13.32 -6.03 3.94
C LYS A 114 13.11 -7.55 4.12
N PHE A 115 11.92 -8.07 3.75
CA PHE A 115 11.57 -9.49 3.94
C PHE A 115 11.60 -10.29 2.64
N PHE A 116 11.33 -9.64 1.51
CA PHE A 116 11.05 -10.31 0.24
C PHE A 116 11.84 -9.74 -0.94
N SER A 117 13.02 -9.15 -0.69
CA SER A 117 13.82 -8.49 -1.74
C SER A 117 14.07 -9.37 -2.96
N LYS A 118 14.31 -10.68 -2.78
CA LYS A 118 14.54 -11.64 -3.86
C LYS A 118 13.29 -11.96 -4.68
N GLN A 119 12.09 -11.89 -4.05
CA GLN A 119 10.82 -12.25 -4.67
C GLN A 119 10.10 -11.03 -5.29
N ILE A 120 10.42 -9.80 -4.87
CA ILE A 120 9.81 -8.59 -5.42
C ILE A 120 10.43 -8.28 -6.78
N LYS A 121 9.61 -8.35 -7.83
CA LYS A 121 10.02 -8.15 -9.24
C LYS A 121 9.53 -6.83 -9.85
N GLY A 122 8.84 -6.01 -9.08
CA GLY A 122 8.39 -4.68 -9.50
C GLY A 122 7.57 -3.99 -8.43
N PHE A 123 7.42 -2.69 -8.56
CA PHE A 123 6.61 -1.88 -7.66
C PHE A 123 5.82 -0.80 -8.41
N ILE A 124 4.52 -0.72 -8.14
CA ILE A 124 3.65 0.38 -8.55
C ILE A 124 3.12 1.08 -7.31
N GLY A 125 3.37 2.38 -7.20
CA GLY A 125 2.77 3.24 -6.18
C GLY A 125 1.72 4.17 -6.78
N ILE A 126 0.56 4.29 -6.13
CA ILE A 126 -0.57 5.14 -6.56
C ILE A 126 -0.85 6.13 -5.44
N GLY A 127 -0.70 7.45 -5.70
CA GLY A 127 -0.85 8.49 -4.69
C GLY A 127 0.03 8.23 -3.45
N SER A 128 1.28 7.82 -3.66
CA SER A 128 2.14 7.27 -2.61
C SER A 128 2.33 8.22 -1.44
N ALA A 129 2.02 7.75 -0.23
CA ALA A 129 2.04 8.51 1.01
C ALA A 129 3.05 7.97 2.05
N PRO A 130 4.37 7.93 1.72
CA PRO A 130 5.37 7.52 2.69
C PRO A 130 5.47 8.55 3.82
N GLU A 131 5.54 8.08 5.07
CA GLU A 131 5.69 8.92 6.27
C GLU A 131 4.60 9.99 6.45
N PHE A 132 3.40 9.82 5.83
CA PHE A 132 2.32 10.81 5.83
C PHE A 132 1.84 11.16 7.24
N LEU A 133 1.89 10.22 8.16
CA LEU A 133 1.46 10.42 9.55
C LEU A 133 2.20 11.58 10.22
N GLU A 134 3.50 11.66 10.02
CA GLU A 134 4.33 12.75 10.56
C GLU A 134 4.38 13.95 9.61
N LYS A 135 4.73 13.69 8.34
CA LYS A 135 5.10 14.74 7.38
C LYS A 135 3.90 15.53 6.82
N VAL A 136 2.73 14.91 6.79
CA VAL A 136 1.51 15.53 6.26
C VAL A 136 0.52 15.78 7.40
N MET A 137 0.14 14.76 8.15
CA MET A 137 -0.93 14.83 9.13
C MET A 137 -0.48 15.55 10.42
N TRP A 138 0.51 15.02 11.14
CA TRP A 138 0.98 15.59 12.40
C TRP A 138 1.54 17.00 12.24
N LYS A 139 2.20 17.29 11.11
CA LYS A 139 2.70 18.63 10.81
C LYS A 139 1.59 19.66 10.72
N LYS A 140 0.42 19.28 10.18
CA LYS A 140 -0.77 20.16 10.05
C LYS A 140 -1.55 20.31 11.37
N PHE A 141 -1.34 19.46 12.37
CA PHE A 141 -2.01 19.59 13.66
C PHE A 141 -1.60 20.87 14.36
N SER A 142 -2.60 21.62 14.88
CA SER A 142 -2.36 22.79 15.74
C SER A 142 -1.70 22.37 17.07
N LYS A 143 -1.17 23.34 17.80
CA LYS A 143 -0.60 23.08 19.15
C LYS A 143 -1.66 22.46 20.09
N LYS A 144 -2.93 22.90 20.00
CA LYS A 144 -4.06 22.35 20.78
C LYS A 144 -4.29 20.88 20.41
N MET A 145 -4.44 20.56 19.11
CA MET A 145 -4.66 19.19 18.62
C MET A 145 -3.53 18.25 19.06
N LYS A 146 -2.26 18.69 18.95
CA LYS A 146 -1.10 17.90 19.38
C LYS A 146 -1.14 17.59 20.88
N ARG A 147 -1.41 18.64 21.72
CA ARG A 147 -1.53 18.46 23.18
C ARG A 147 -2.66 17.51 23.54
N GLU A 148 -3.81 17.65 22.89
CA GLU A 148 -4.96 16.78 23.10
C GLU A 148 -4.65 15.33 22.70
N THR A 149 -4.04 15.10 21.52
CA THR A 149 -3.62 13.77 21.07
C THR A 149 -2.64 13.11 22.05
N ILE A 150 -1.69 13.88 22.60
CA ILE A 150 -0.72 13.36 23.56
C ILE A 150 -1.40 13.03 24.88
N LYS A 151 -2.27 13.93 25.40
CA LYS A 151 -2.93 13.79 26.72
C LYS A 151 -3.96 12.66 26.72
N LYS A 152 -4.82 12.60 25.69
CA LYS A 152 -5.91 11.62 25.59
C LYS A 152 -5.50 10.31 24.85
N GLY A 153 -4.32 10.31 24.24
CA GLY A 153 -3.86 9.19 23.41
C GLY A 153 -4.44 9.16 22.01
N VAL A 154 -5.53 9.90 21.74
CA VAL A 154 -6.24 9.93 20.46
C VAL A 154 -6.84 11.34 20.19
N TYR A 155 -6.90 11.69 18.91
CA TYR A 155 -7.63 12.84 18.39
C TYR A 155 -8.47 12.42 17.19
N ASN A 156 -9.77 12.71 17.22
CA ASN A 156 -10.66 12.44 16.10
C ASN A 156 -10.58 13.58 15.09
N LEU A 157 -9.90 13.32 13.99
CA LEU A 157 -9.72 14.28 12.90
C LEU A 157 -10.91 14.23 11.95
N LYS A 158 -11.67 15.31 11.87
CA LYS A 158 -12.76 15.43 10.88
C LYS A 158 -12.22 15.80 9.51
N HIS A 159 -12.68 15.10 8.48
CA HIS A 159 -12.39 15.39 7.07
C HIS A 159 -13.65 15.12 6.24
N GLY A 160 -14.37 16.15 5.87
CA GLY A 160 -15.71 16.03 5.32
C GLY A 160 -16.67 15.35 6.33
N GLU A 161 -17.40 14.36 5.87
CA GLU A 161 -18.30 13.54 6.71
C GLU A 161 -17.57 12.43 7.49
N TYR A 162 -16.29 12.23 7.26
CA TYR A 162 -15.51 11.17 7.89
C TYR A 162 -14.79 11.68 9.14
N GLU A 163 -14.69 10.80 10.13
CA GLU A 163 -13.92 11.02 11.34
C GLU A 163 -12.80 9.96 11.45
N TYR A 164 -11.57 10.43 11.59
CA TYR A 164 -10.37 9.57 11.63
C TYR A 164 -9.75 9.61 13.04
N PRO A 165 -9.80 8.53 13.81
CA PRO A 165 -9.15 8.47 15.12
C PRO A 165 -7.63 8.35 14.94
N ILE A 166 -6.93 9.45 15.13
CA ILE A 166 -5.47 9.52 15.05
C ILE A 166 -4.88 9.33 16.43
N THR A 167 -4.27 8.18 16.67
CA THR A 167 -3.68 7.89 17.98
C THR A 167 -2.23 8.35 18.06
N PHE A 168 -1.80 8.74 19.27
CA PHE A 168 -0.41 9.13 19.47
C PHE A 168 0.56 7.96 19.28
N GLN A 169 0.12 6.73 19.59
CA GLN A 169 0.91 5.53 19.34
C GLN A 169 1.14 5.31 17.81
N LEU A 170 0.13 5.60 16.97
CA LEU A 170 0.24 5.52 15.52
C LEU A 170 1.28 6.52 14.98
N ILE A 171 1.27 7.76 15.49
CA ILE A 171 2.28 8.78 15.15
C ILE A 171 3.69 8.33 15.58
N LYS A 172 3.85 7.86 16.83
CA LYS A 172 5.15 7.36 17.32
C LYS A 172 5.68 6.18 16.52
N ASP A 173 4.81 5.24 16.18
CA ASP A 173 5.18 4.08 15.37
C ASP A 173 5.52 4.49 13.93
N GLY A 174 4.78 5.43 13.33
CA GLY A 174 5.13 6.00 12.03
C GLY A 174 6.53 6.61 11.98
N ARG A 175 6.97 7.27 13.06
CA ARG A 175 8.35 7.81 13.20
C ARG A 175 9.40 6.70 13.21
N LYS A 176 9.11 5.55 13.84
CA LYS A 176 10.01 4.38 13.85
C LYS A 176 10.11 3.70 12.48
N ASN A 177 9.05 3.79 11.69
CA ASN A 177 8.94 3.14 10.38
C ASN A 177 9.31 4.04 9.19
N ARG A 178 10.13 5.07 9.39
CA ARG A 178 10.58 5.95 8.29
C ARG A 178 11.26 5.13 7.19
N VAL A 179 11.04 5.55 5.94
CA VAL A 179 11.53 4.83 4.75
C VAL A 179 12.26 5.73 3.76
N LEU A 180 12.04 7.05 3.81
CA LEU A 180 12.61 7.99 2.82
C LEU A 180 14.12 8.18 2.93
N HIS A 181 14.75 7.74 4.03
CA HIS A 181 16.19 7.72 4.21
C HIS A 181 16.86 6.41 3.78
N LYS A 182 16.05 5.38 3.47
CA LYS A 182 16.56 4.05 3.07
C LYS A 182 17.09 4.05 1.64
N SER A 183 17.88 3.02 1.31
CA SER A 183 18.28 2.70 -0.05
C SER A 183 17.82 1.29 -0.39
N ILE A 184 17.17 1.15 -1.55
CA ILE A 184 16.76 -0.14 -2.12
C ILE A 184 17.60 -0.38 -3.38
N ASN A 185 18.51 -1.34 -3.31
CA ASN A 185 19.51 -1.61 -4.32
C ASN A 185 19.10 -2.79 -5.23
N LEU A 186 17.88 -2.70 -5.80
CA LEU A 186 17.34 -3.73 -6.68
C LEU A 186 17.17 -3.20 -8.11
N LYS A 187 17.50 -4.02 -9.10
CA LYS A 187 17.29 -3.76 -10.53
C LYS A 187 15.89 -4.23 -10.94
N ILE A 188 14.85 -3.50 -10.53
CA ILE A 188 13.46 -3.81 -10.81
C ILE A 188 12.75 -2.60 -11.43
N PRO A 189 11.67 -2.78 -12.21
CA PRO A 189 10.84 -1.66 -12.64
C PRO A 189 10.05 -1.08 -11.46
N VAL A 190 10.07 0.25 -11.35
CA VAL A 190 9.35 1.02 -10.33
C VAL A 190 8.61 2.17 -10.99
N THR A 191 7.28 2.15 -10.96
CA THR A 191 6.45 3.22 -11.50
C THR A 191 5.57 3.83 -10.42
N LEU A 192 5.66 5.14 -10.23
CA LEU A 192 4.80 5.87 -9.31
C LEU A 192 3.82 6.75 -10.09
N PHE A 193 2.54 6.61 -9.77
CA PHE A 193 1.46 7.47 -10.28
C PHE A 193 1.07 8.48 -9.20
N HIS A 194 0.93 9.76 -9.58
CA HIS A 194 0.48 10.79 -8.65
C HIS A 194 -0.41 11.81 -9.35
N GLY A 195 -1.51 12.20 -8.71
CA GLY A 195 -2.38 13.26 -9.22
C GLY A 195 -1.76 14.64 -9.01
N LYS A 196 -1.83 15.52 -10.02
CA LYS A 196 -1.41 16.92 -9.83
C LYS A 196 -2.36 17.69 -8.91
N LYS A 197 -3.64 17.28 -8.87
CA LYS A 197 -4.69 17.83 -8.00
C LYS A 197 -4.86 17.06 -6.68
N ASP A 198 -3.87 16.24 -6.29
CA ASP A 198 -3.87 15.56 -5.00
C ASP A 198 -3.69 16.59 -3.88
N ASP A 199 -4.76 16.88 -3.16
CA ASP A 199 -4.84 17.79 -2.01
C ASP A 199 -4.50 17.11 -0.68
N THR A 200 -4.54 15.79 -0.67
CA THR A 200 -4.27 14.95 0.50
C THR A 200 -2.77 14.74 0.70
N VAL A 201 -2.05 14.36 -0.35
CA VAL A 201 -0.61 14.07 -0.31
C VAL A 201 0.11 14.80 -1.44
N PRO A 202 1.01 15.75 -1.14
CA PRO A 202 1.78 16.44 -2.17
C PRO A 202 2.65 15.49 -3.02
N VAL A 203 2.70 15.71 -4.33
CA VAL A 203 3.49 14.91 -5.31
C VAL A 203 4.97 14.76 -4.94
N VAL A 204 5.52 15.70 -4.18
CA VAL A 204 6.90 15.66 -3.71
C VAL A 204 7.22 14.38 -2.91
N TYR A 205 6.23 13.78 -2.24
CA TYR A 205 6.44 12.55 -1.49
C TYR A 205 6.65 11.35 -2.42
N SER A 206 5.93 11.25 -3.54
CA SER A 206 6.23 10.26 -4.57
C SER A 206 7.61 10.47 -5.18
N ARG A 207 8.01 11.73 -5.46
CA ARG A 207 9.37 12.02 -5.96
C ARG A 207 10.46 11.61 -4.96
N LYS A 208 10.26 11.88 -3.66
CA LYS A 208 11.18 11.44 -2.60
C LYS A 208 11.22 9.92 -2.49
N LEU A 209 10.06 9.26 -2.56
CA LEU A 209 9.98 7.81 -2.54
C LEU A 209 10.74 7.17 -3.70
N LEU A 210 10.63 7.73 -4.90
CA LEU A 210 11.35 7.20 -6.07
C LEU A 210 12.88 7.26 -5.92
N LYS A 211 13.40 8.24 -5.18
CA LYS A 211 14.84 8.42 -4.94
C LYS A 211 15.47 7.32 -4.09
N ILE A 212 14.70 6.60 -3.27
CA ILE A 212 15.26 5.51 -2.45
C ILE A 212 15.66 4.29 -3.28
N PHE A 213 15.11 4.12 -4.47
CA PHE A 213 15.46 3.04 -5.38
C PHE A 213 16.69 3.43 -6.19
N LYS A 214 17.86 2.86 -5.90
CA LYS A 214 19.11 3.30 -6.49
C LYS A 214 19.33 2.78 -7.92
N PHE A 215 19.08 1.50 -8.15
CA PHE A 215 19.35 0.82 -9.43
C PHE A 215 18.10 0.45 -10.22
N ALA A 216 16.92 0.84 -9.75
CA ALA A 216 15.64 0.52 -10.40
C ALA A 216 15.46 1.27 -11.73
N GLN A 217 14.72 0.68 -12.65
CA GLN A 217 14.14 1.37 -13.81
C GLN A 217 12.97 2.26 -13.32
N LYS A 218 13.26 3.53 -13.06
CA LYS A 218 12.38 4.44 -12.34
C LYS A 218 11.50 5.26 -13.27
N LYS A 219 10.20 5.35 -12.95
CA LYS A 219 9.24 6.17 -13.67
C LYS A 219 8.29 6.87 -12.69
N ILE A 220 8.02 8.15 -12.91
CA ILE A 220 6.93 8.87 -12.24
C ILE A 220 5.99 9.45 -13.29
N ILE A 221 4.71 9.17 -13.14
CA ILE A 221 3.64 9.64 -14.03
C ILE A 221 2.74 10.56 -13.22
N VAL A 222 2.90 11.87 -13.45
CA VAL A 222 2.05 12.90 -12.81
C VAL A 222 0.86 13.16 -13.72
N ILE A 223 -0.33 12.89 -13.22
CA ILE A 223 -1.58 13.03 -13.98
C ILE A 223 -2.18 14.42 -13.74
N LYS A 224 -2.24 15.26 -14.79
CA LYS A 224 -2.63 16.69 -14.72
C LYS A 224 -3.95 16.92 -13.98
N ASN A 225 -4.98 16.14 -14.28
CA ASN A 225 -6.31 16.24 -13.68
C ASN A 225 -6.62 15.18 -12.63
N GLY A 226 -5.62 14.40 -12.20
CA GLY A 226 -5.78 13.35 -11.20
C GLY A 226 -5.85 13.90 -9.79
N ASP A 227 -6.73 13.33 -9.00
CA ASP A 227 -6.87 13.49 -7.56
C ASP A 227 -5.97 12.51 -6.78
N HIS A 228 -6.18 12.38 -5.47
CA HIS A 228 -5.49 11.40 -4.63
C HIS A 228 -5.84 9.94 -4.99
N SER A 229 -7.07 9.70 -5.39
CA SER A 229 -7.55 8.35 -5.70
C SER A 229 -6.97 7.79 -6.99
N LEU A 230 -6.83 8.62 -8.04
CA LEU A 230 -6.37 8.24 -9.38
C LEU A 230 -7.13 7.03 -9.93
N PHE A 231 -8.46 6.97 -9.73
CA PHE A 231 -9.20 5.77 -10.09
C PHE A 231 -10.35 5.98 -11.08
N GLU A 232 -10.40 7.13 -11.75
CA GLU A 232 -11.23 7.33 -12.94
C GLU A 232 -10.81 6.38 -14.07
N ARG A 233 -11.74 6.07 -14.98
CA ARG A 233 -11.54 5.10 -16.07
C ARG A 233 -10.25 5.32 -16.86
N GLN A 234 -9.96 6.56 -17.22
CA GLN A 234 -8.77 6.91 -18.00
C GLN A 234 -7.46 6.70 -17.22
N PHE A 235 -7.48 6.89 -15.89
CA PHE A 235 -6.30 6.69 -15.03
C PHE A 235 -6.07 5.21 -14.77
N LYS A 236 -7.15 4.44 -14.54
CA LYS A 236 -7.09 2.97 -14.43
C LYS A 236 -6.39 2.35 -15.63
N PHE A 237 -6.75 2.77 -16.83
CA PHE A 237 -6.12 2.25 -18.05
C PHE A 237 -4.60 2.45 -18.05
N LYS A 238 -4.12 3.67 -17.70
CA LYS A 238 -2.68 3.96 -17.64
C LYS A 238 -1.96 3.10 -16.59
N ILE A 239 -2.57 2.91 -15.42
CA ILE A 239 -2.00 2.09 -14.34
C ILE A 239 -1.92 0.62 -14.77
N LEU A 240 -2.98 0.08 -15.38
CA LEU A 240 -3.01 -1.31 -15.86
C LEU A 240 -2.05 -1.54 -17.02
N LYS A 241 -1.85 -0.54 -17.90
CA LYS A 241 -0.84 -0.60 -18.98
C LYS A 241 0.57 -0.75 -18.39
N GLU A 242 0.93 0.05 -17.39
CA GLU A 242 2.23 -0.07 -16.74
C GLU A 242 2.37 -1.41 -15.99
N LEU A 243 1.32 -1.88 -15.32
CA LEU A 243 1.35 -3.21 -14.70
C LEU A 243 1.58 -4.31 -15.76
N LYS A 244 0.95 -4.20 -16.92
CA LYS A 244 1.18 -5.14 -18.04
C LYS A 244 2.61 -5.09 -18.54
N ASN A 245 3.22 -3.90 -18.63
CA ASN A 245 4.62 -3.73 -19.02
C ASN A 245 5.56 -4.44 -18.03
N ILE A 246 5.33 -4.29 -16.71
CA ILE A 246 6.12 -4.95 -15.68
C ILE A 246 5.95 -6.48 -15.74
N VAL A 247 4.73 -6.97 -15.96
CA VAL A 247 4.46 -8.41 -16.14
C VAL A 247 5.18 -8.97 -17.36
N ASN A 248 5.16 -8.24 -18.48
CA ASN A 248 5.87 -8.66 -19.70
C ASN A 248 7.38 -8.64 -19.50
N HIS A 249 7.92 -7.60 -18.86
CA HIS A 249 9.34 -7.54 -18.52
C HIS A 249 9.77 -8.76 -17.68
N TYR A 250 9.00 -9.13 -16.65
CA TYR A 250 9.25 -10.31 -15.86
C TYR A 250 9.26 -11.61 -16.70
N LYS A 251 8.28 -11.77 -17.61
CA LYS A 251 8.17 -12.96 -18.46
C LYS A 251 9.32 -13.11 -19.45
N ASN A 252 9.87 -11.99 -19.93
CA ASN A 252 10.98 -11.99 -20.88
C ASN A 252 12.35 -12.19 -20.19
N SER A 253 12.39 -12.06 -18.86
CA SER A 253 13.62 -12.20 -18.05
C SER A 253 13.74 -13.56 -17.35
N ASN A 254 12.74 -14.43 -17.47
CA ASN A 254 12.64 -15.78 -16.89
C ASN A 254 12.06 -16.77 -17.88
#